data_9a5c6aaac8e3a12cb69448c1d60ef07e
#
_entry.id   9a5c6aaac8e3a12cb69448c1d60ef07e
#
_cell.length_a   1.000
_cell.length_b   1.000
_cell.length_c   1.000
_cell.angle_alpha   90.00
_cell.angle_beta   90.00
_cell.angle_gamma   90.00
#
_symmetry.space_group_name_H-M   'P 1'
#
loop_
_entity.id
_entity.type
_entity.pdbx_description
1 polymer ?
#
loop_
_entity_poly.entity_id
_entity_poly.type
_entity_poly.pdbx_seq_one_letter_code
_entity_poly.pdbx_strand_id
1 'polypeptide(L)'
;GQVFGEMTPVECRVSHPIIGRIPSAQHKKASELREDEKTIFYQRLAWVSHVKGLVQGVNGQSVNLTIGGVRSYSEDKLYRGQTAMKFKIFVGWKVKVCSNLCLTCDGFSGTIECLTEADITQKASELFNSFNPHKEETLGLLENLRNTEISEELFCKIIGRLRLYQFLPVSEQRNLPSLNIGDQAVNAMVKGYVSNPNFGKKEGEEITCWNLLQYANEAVKSAYIDRWLERNQNCTDFVLGIQKALNGNDTEGYNWYLS
;
A
#
# COMPACT_ATOMS: atom_id res chain seq x y z
N GLY A 1 9.12 -15.23 -12.86
CA GLY A 1 10.47 -15.57 -13.32
C GLY A 1 10.76 -15.16 -14.76
N GLN A 2 9.80 -15.20 -15.67
CA GLN A 2 10.06 -14.90 -17.10
C GLN A 2 10.50 -13.46 -17.37
N VAL A 3 9.98 -12.48 -16.60
CA VAL A 3 10.25 -11.05 -16.82
C VAL A 3 11.42 -10.55 -15.97
N PHE A 4 11.45 -10.93 -14.70
CA PHE A 4 12.42 -10.39 -13.72
C PHE A 4 13.45 -11.44 -13.23
N GLY A 5 13.45 -12.64 -13.77
CA GLY A 5 14.30 -13.72 -13.30
C GLY A 5 13.82 -14.37 -12.00
N GLU A 6 14.75 -14.76 -11.15
CA GLU A 6 14.44 -15.49 -9.92
C GLU A 6 13.84 -14.60 -8.84
N MET A 7 12.78 -15.07 -8.18
CA MET A 7 12.09 -14.36 -7.11
C MET A 7 12.20 -15.14 -5.79
N THR A 8 12.34 -14.40 -4.70
CA THR A 8 12.31 -14.95 -3.35
C THR A 8 11.01 -14.53 -2.65
N PRO A 9 10.16 -15.48 -2.24
CA PRO A 9 8.99 -15.16 -1.42
C PRO A 9 9.40 -14.46 -0.13
N VAL A 10 8.67 -13.41 0.25
CA VAL A 10 8.97 -12.63 1.46
C VAL A 10 7.86 -12.75 2.48
N GLU A 11 6.64 -12.60 2.02
CA GLU A 11 5.47 -12.55 2.89
C GLU A 11 4.23 -13.05 2.16
N CYS A 12 3.43 -13.84 2.86
CA CYS A 12 2.09 -14.21 2.43
C CYS A 12 1.15 -14.05 3.62
N ARG A 13 0.09 -13.28 3.44
CA ARG A 13 -0.97 -13.07 4.44
C ARG A 13 -2.26 -13.64 3.90
N VAL A 14 -2.88 -14.51 4.68
CA VAL A 14 -4.18 -15.09 4.35
C VAL A 14 -5.10 -14.88 5.55
N SER A 15 -6.26 -14.28 5.31
CA SER A 15 -7.29 -14.19 6.35
C SER A 15 -7.96 -15.54 6.57
N HIS A 16 -8.51 -15.75 7.76
CA HIS A 16 -9.42 -16.89 7.97
C HIS A 16 -10.57 -16.82 6.98
N PRO A 17 -10.97 -17.96 6.37
CA PRO A 17 -12.12 -18.00 5.50
C PRO A 17 -13.40 -17.81 6.31
N ILE A 18 -14.33 -17.02 5.79
CA ILE A 18 -15.72 -17.05 6.26
C ILE A 18 -16.41 -18.12 5.46
N ILE A 19 -16.91 -19.12 6.16
CA ILE A 19 -17.59 -20.27 5.54
C ILE A 19 -19.03 -19.90 5.22
N GLY A 20 -19.37 -20.07 3.98
CA GLY A 20 -20.74 -19.95 3.45
C GLY A 20 -21.35 -21.31 3.11
N ARG A 21 -22.47 -21.28 2.40
CA ARG A 21 -23.22 -22.44 1.93
C ARG A 21 -23.35 -22.38 0.42
N ILE A 22 -23.34 -23.52 -0.23
CA ILE A 22 -23.72 -23.61 -1.64
C ILE A 22 -25.24 -23.25 -1.78
N PRO A 23 -25.69 -22.79 -2.96
CA PRO A 23 -27.08 -22.36 -3.14
C PRO A 23 -28.12 -23.36 -2.70
N SER A 24 -27.90 -24.65 -2.94
CA SER A 24 -28.83 -25.75 -2.57
C SER A 24 -28.90 -25.97 -1.06
N ALA A 25 -27.96 -25.50 -0.27
CA ALA A 25 -27.90 -25.69 1.18
C ALA A 25 -28.21 -24.42 1.99
N GLN A 26 -28.64 -23.32 1.36
CA GLN A 26 -28.93 -22.05 2.03
C GLN A 26 -29.95 -22.14 3.15
N HIS A 27 -30.89 -23.06 3.05
CA HIS A 27 -31.95 -23.30 4.04
C HIS A 27 -31.47 -24.04 5.30
N LYS A 28 -30.26 -24.64 5.27
CA LYS A 28 -29.72 -25.42 6.39
C LYS A 28 -29.06 -24.54 7.44
N LYS A 29 -29.11 -24.98 8.70
CA LYS A 29 -28.30 -24.37 9.76
C LYS A 29 -26.81 -24.76 9.60
N ALA A 30 -25.92 -23.99 10.20
CA ALA A 30 -24.47 -24.26 10.13
C ALA A 30 -24.08 -25.64 10.66
N SER A 31 -24.79 -26.14 11.68
CA SER A 31 -24.59 -27.47 12.27
C SER A 31 -25.12 -28.64 11.39
N GLU A 32 -25.90 -28.34 10.38
CA GLU A 32 -26.54 -29.33 9.49
C GLU A 32 -25.77 -29.43 8.14
N LEU A 33 -24.74 -28.61 7.95
CA LEU A 33 -23.99 -28.59 6.70
C LEU A 33 -23.00 -29.73 6.63
N ARG A 34 -23.03 -30.48 5.54
CA ARG A 34 -22.00 -31.42 5.16
C ARG A 34 -20.79 -30.67 4.59
N GLU A 35 -19.63 -31.32 4.52
CA GLU A 35 -18.41 -30.68 4.00
C GLU A 35 -18.55 -30.27 2.53
N ASP A 36 -19.22 -31.05 1.71
CA ASP A 36 -19.49 -30.75 0.30
C ASP A 36 -20.50 -29.61 0.07
N GLU A 37 -21.22 -29.23 1.12
CA GLU A 37 -22.17 -28.10 1.11
C GLU A 37 -21.58 -26.78 1.61
N LYS A 38 -20.34 -26.85 2.15
CA LYS A 38 -19.60 -25.68 2.59
C LYS A 38 -18.84 -25.04 1.44
N THR A 39 -18.74 -23.73 1.47
CA THR A 39 -17.95 -22.96 0.50
C THR A 39 -17.27 -21.79 1.20
N ILE A 40 -16.26 -21.20 0.56
CA ILE A 40 -15.66 -19.99 1.07
C ILE A 40 -16.51 -18.80 0.63
N PHE A 41 -17.21 -18.19 1.59
CA PHE A 41 -17.99 -16.99 1.37
C PHE A 41 -17.10 -15.77 1.15
N TYR A 42 -16.05 -15.66 2.00
CA TYR A 42 -15.10 -14.56 1.93
C TYR A 42 -13.72 -14.98 2.43
N GLN A 43 -12.69 -14.63 1.69
CA GLN A 43 -11.29 -14.79 2.09
C GLN A 43 -10.43 -13.73 1.41
N ARG A 44 -9.40 -13.26 2.11
CA ARG A 44 -8.40 -12.32 1.60
C ARG A 44 -7.03 -12.98 1.55
N LEU A 45 -6.33 -12.72 0.47
CA LEU A 45 -4.95 -13.15 0.27
C LEU A 45 -4.11 -11.96 -0.19
N ALA A 46 -2.95 -11.77 0.43
CA ALA A 46 -1.91 -10.90 -0.09
C ALA A 46 -0.57 -11.63 -0.08
N TRP A 47 0.25 -11.41 -1.10
CA TRP A 47 1.58 -11.97 -1.20
C TRP A 47 2.58 -10.94 -1.70
N VAL A 48 3.84 -11.10 -1.31
CA VAL A 48 4.96 -10.24 -1.66
C VAL A 48 6.19 -11.10 -1.92
N SER A 49 6.90 -10.80 -3.01
CA SER A 49 8.16 -11.46 -3.39
C SER A 49 9.21 -10.43 -3.78
N HIS A 50 10.46 -10.65 -3.42
CA HIS A 50 11.60 -9.87 -3.92
C HIS A 50 12.14 -10.44 -5.23
N VAL A 51 12.56 -9.56 -6.12
CA VAL A 51 13.32 -9.93 -7.31
C VAL A 51 14.79 -10.06 -6.93
N LYS A 52 15.38 -11.24 -7.13
CA LYS A 52 16.81 -11.46 -6.82
C LYS A 52 17.71 -10.56 -7.67
N GLY A 53 18.71 -10.00 -7.04
CA GLY A 53 19.73 -9.17 -7.71
C GLY A 53 19.28 -7.75 -8.05
N LEU A 54 18.01 -7.39 -7.85
CA LEU A 54 17.53 -6.04 -8.06
C LEU A 54 17.41 -5.31 -6.71
N VAL A 55 18.58 -4.87 -6.24
CA VAL A 55 18.75 -4.09 -5.00
C VAL A 55 19.33 -2.74 -5.38
N GLN A 56 18.77 -1.67 -4.84
CA GLN A 56 19.23 -0.30 -5.03
C GLN A 56 19.49 0.36 -3.67
N GLY A 57 20.38 1.34 -3.66
CA GLY A 57 20.55 2.23 -2.52
C GLY A 57 19.65 3.45 -2.69
N VAL A 58 18.79 3.71 -1.72
CA VAL A 58 17.95 4.91 -1.68
C VAL A 58 18.08 5.52 -0.30
N ASN A 59 18.51 6.77 -0.22
CA ASN A 59 18.63 7.50 1.04
C ASN A 59 19.45 6.77 2.13
N GLY A 60 20.54 6.08 1.72
CA GLY A 60 21.36 5.28 2.64
C GLY A 60 20.73 3.96 3.09
N GLN A 61 19.61 3.59 2.54
CA GLN A 61 18.89 2.33 2.80
C GLN A 61 18.93 1.42 1.58
N SER A 62 19.04 0.12 1.79
CA SER A 62 18.83 -0.86 0.73
C SER A 62 17.35 -1.08 0.47
N VAL A 63 16.93 -0.93 -0.77
CA VAL A 63 15.58 -1.25 -1.24
C VAL A 63 15.65 -2.39 -2.25
N ASN A 64 14.74 -3.34 -2.12
CA ASN A 64 14.62 -4.46 -3.05
C ASN A 64 13.43 -4.22 -3.98
N LEU A 65 13.61 -4.46 -5.27
CA LEU A 65 12.47 -4.52 -6.18
C LEU A 65 11.54 -5.64 -5.72
N THR A 66 10.27 -5.29 -5.56
CA THR A 66 9.28 -6.14 -4.92
C THR A 66 8.05 -6.22 -5.80
N ILE A 67 7.57 -7.43 -5.99
CA ILE A 67 6.35 -7.74 -6.71
C ILE A 67 5.37 -8.36 -5.74
N GLY A 68 4.11 -8.04 -5.88
CA GLY A 68 3.10 -8.67 -5.06
C GLY A 68 1.70 -8.54 -5.62
N GLY A 69 0.75 -9.07 -4.89
CA GLY A 69 -0.64 -8.99 -5.26
C GLY A 69 -1.59 -9.22 -4.10
N VAL A 70 -2.82 -8.79 -4.31
CA VAL A 70 -3.94 -8.95 -3.38
C VAL A 70 -5.12 -9.53 -4.13
N ARG A 71 -5.76 -10.50 -3.50
CA ARG A 71 -7.03 -11.06 -3.96
C ARG A 71 -8.02 -11.12 -2.82
N SER A 72 -9.28 -10.76 -3.11
CA SER A 72 -10.40 -10.98 -2.22
C SER A 72 -11.40 -11.91 -2.89
N TYR A 73 -11.77 -12.97 -2.20
CA TYR A 73 -12.93 -13.79 -2.53
C TYR A 73 -14.16 -13.19 -1.88
N SER A 74 -15.24 -13.10 -2.62
CA SER A 74 -16.55 -12.70 -2.12
C SER A 74 -17.65 -13.58 -2.73
N GLU A 75 -18.77 -13.64 -2.05
CA GLU A 75 -19.95 -14.45 -2.45
C GLU A 75 -20.37 -14.23 -3.91
N ASP A 76 -20.36 -12.99 -4.37
CA ASP A 76 -20.73 -12.65 -5.75
C ASP A 76 -19.91 -13.40 -6.80
N LYS A 77 -18.68 -13.78 -6.47
CA LYS A 77 -17.79 -14.52 -7.37
C LYS A 77 -18.03 -16.03 -7.34
N LEU A 78 -18.63 -16.55 -6.27
CA LEU A 78 -18.89 -17.97 -6.09
C LEU A 78 -20.20 -18.44 -6.74
N TYR A 79 -21.19 -17.55 -6.85
CA TYR A 79 -22.55 -17.93 -7.24
C TYR A 79 -23.01 -17.39 -8.59
N ARG A 80 -22.30 -16.45 -9.19
CA ARG A 80 -22.69 -15.81 -10.45
C ARG A 80 -22.02 -16.38 -11.70
N GLY A 81 -21.66 -17.65 -11.72
CA GLY A 81 -21.09 -18.29 -12.91
C GLY A 81 -19.70 -17.73 -13.28
N GLN A 82 -19.43 -17.49 -14.56
CA GLN A 82 -18.14 -17.03 -15.08
C GLN A 82 -17.84 -15.57 -14.73
N THR A 83 -17.85 -15.20 -13.46
CA THR A 83 -17.42 -13.87 -13.05
C THR A 83 -15.90 -13.80 -13.05
N ALA A 84 -15.34 -12.81 -13.75
CA ALA A 84 -13.90 -12.61 -13.82
C ALA A 84 -13.29 -12.46 -12.41
N MET A 85 -12.22 -13.20 -12.16
CA MET A 85 -11.43 -13.07 -10.94
C MET A 85 -10.63 -11.78 -11.00
N LYS A 86 -10.69 -10.98 -9.92
CA LYS A 86 -9.93 -9.73 -9.83
C LYS A 86 -8.72 -9.91 -8.94
N PHE A 87 -7.56 -9.60 -9.48
CA PHE A 87 -6.31 -9.52 -8.76
C PHE A 87 -5.75 -8.11 -8.86
N LYS A 88 -5.38 -7.53 -7.74
CA LYS A 88 -4.54 -6.35 -7.73
C LYS A 88 -3.09 -6.81 -7.68
N ILE A 89 -2.32 -6.43 -8.67
CA ILE A 89 -0.88 -6.72 -8.75
C ILE A 89 -0.12 -5.41 -8.67
N PHE A 90 1.03 -5.43 -8.04
CA PHE A 90 1.91 -4.28 -7.91
C PHE A 90 3.37 -4.63 -8.11
N VAL A 91 4.14 -3.63 -8.51
CA VAL A 91 5.58 -3.61 -8.48
C VAL A 91 6.01 -2.36 -7.72
N GLY A 92 6.94 -2.47 -6.80
CA GLY A 92 7.41 -1.34 -6.02
C GLY A 92 8.73 -1.64 -5.33
N TRP A 93 9.18 -0.71 -4.49
CA TRP A 93 10.42 -0.85 -3.76
C TRP A 93 10.14 -1.07 -2.27
N LYS A 94 10.75 -2.10 -1.69
CA LYS A 94 10.60 -2.42 -0.26
C LYS A 94 11.91 -2.16 0.47
N VAL A 95 11.86 -1.33 1.48
CA VAL A 95 13.00 -1.03 2.34
C VAL A 95 13.36 -2.29 3.15
N LYS A 96 14.63 -2.70 3.09
CA LYS A 96 15.10 -3.94 3.70
C LYS A 96 15.00 -3.93 5.23
N VAL A 97 15.33 -2.81 5.85
CA VAL A 97 15.49 -2.70 7.32
C VAL A 97 14.16 -2.71 8.05
N CYS A 98 13.15 -2.01 7.56
CA CYS A 98 11.87 -1.85 8.24
C CYS A 98 10.70 -2.56 7.55
N SER A 99 10.97 -3.23 6.44
CA SER A 99 9.93 -3.87 5.62
C SER A 99 8.84 -2.93 5.09
N ASN A 100 9.08 -1.61 5.11
CA ASN A 100 8.18 -0.63 4.52
C ASN A 100 8.16 -0.76 3.01
N LEU A 101 6.99 -0.69 2.44
CA LEU A 101 6.78 -0.77 1.02
C LEU A 101 6.55 0.63 0.46
N CYS A 102 7.40 1.05 -0.45
CA CYS A 102 7.28 2.31 -1.15
C CYS A 102 6.67 2.05 -2.53
N LEU A 103 5.45 2.49 -2.72
CA LEU A 103 4.71 2.41 -3.98
C LEU A 103 4.40 3.82 -4.44
N THR A 104 4.59 4.10 -5.73
CA THR A 104 4.15 5.36 -6.35
C THR A 104 2.90 5.13 -7.19
N CYS A 105 2.10 6.17 -7.43
CA CYS A 105 0.93 6.11 -8.31
C CYS A 105 1.29 5.73 -9.73
N ASP A 106 2.39 6.22 -10.23
CA ASP A 106 2.89 5.93 -11.57
C ASP A 106 3.53 4.55 -11.67
N GLY A 107 3.81 3.97 -10.52
CA GLY A 107 4.46 2.68 -10.39
C GLY A 107 3.46 1.56 -10.22
N PHE A 108 2.78 1.15 -11.22
CA PHE A 108 2.44 -0.24 -11.35
C PHE A 108 1.63 -0.91 -10.25
N SER A 109 0.51 -0.33 -9.88
CA SER A 109 -0.61 -1.12 -9.41
C SER A 109 -1.63 -1.27 -10.54
N GLY A 110 -1.91 -2.50 -10.93
CA GLY A 110 -2.92 -2.83 -11.92
C GLY A 110 -3.92 -3.81 -11.36
N THR A 111 -5.20 -3.64 -11.73
CA THR A 111 -6.20 -4.67 -11.49
C THR A 111 -6.26 -5.57 -12.72
N ILE A 112 -5.98 -6.86 -12.53
CA ILE A 112 -6.11 -7.87 -13.56
C ILE A 112 -7.45 -8.57 -13.38
N GLU A 113 -8.25 -8.58 -14.42
CA GLU A 113 -9.49 -9.38 -14.50
C GLU A 113 -9.23 -10.61 -15.35
N CYS A 114 -9.37 -11.79 -14.76
CA CYS A 114 -9.05 -13.06 -15.39
C CYS A 114 -10.22 -14.03 -15.30
N LEU A 115 -10.47 -14.75 -16.36
CA LEU A 115 -11.44 -15.86 -16.38
C LEU A 115 -10.75 -17.21 -16.12
N THR A 116 -9.49 -17.33 -16.53
CA THR A 116 -8.69 -18.56 -16.40
C THR A 116 -7.36 -18.28 -15.71
N GLU A 117 -6.70 -19.34 -15.22
CA GLU A 117 -5.34 -19.24 -14.66
C GLU A 117 -4.30 -18.83 -15.69
N ALA A 118 -4.48 -19.21 -16.95
CA ALA A 118 -3.61 -18.80 -18.06
C ALA A 118 -3.65 -17.29 -18.27
N ASP A 119 -4.83 -16.68 -18.19
CA ASP A 119 -5.00 -15.22 -18.30
C ASP A 119 -4.22 -14.48 -17.22
N ILE A 120 -4.13 -15.05 -15.99
CA ILE A 120 -3.38 -14.43 -14.89
C ILE A 120 -1.92 -14.26 -15.29
N THR A 121 -1.29 -15.32 -15.78
CA THR A 121 0.12 -15.32 -16.15
C THR A 121 0.40 -14.35 -17.29
N GLN A 122 -0.44 -14.35 -18.32
CA GLN A 122 -0.28 -13.46 -19.46
C GLN A 122 -0.41 -11.99 -19.03
N LYS A 123 -1.52 -11.61 -18.41
CA LYS A 123 -1.79 -10.21 -18.00
C LYS A 123 -0.82 -9.71 -16.94
N ALA A 124 -0.38 -10.57 -16.00
CA ALA A 124 0.67 -10.23 -15.06
C ALA A 124 2.00 -9.95 -15.77
N SER A 125 2.35 -10.77 -16.79
CA SER A 125 3.57 -10.54 -17.58
C SER A 125 3.50 -9.24 -18.37
N GLU A 126 2.37 -8.94 -18.97
CA GLU A 126 2.14 -7.66 -19.69
C GLU A 126 2.33 -6.47 -18.75
N LEU A 127 1.73 -6.52 -17.56
CA LEU A 127 1.88 -5.48 -16.54
C LEU A 127 3.34 -5.33 -16.11
N PHE A 128 4.04 -6.42 -15.84
CA PHE A 128 5.44 -6.38 -15.40
C PHE A 128 6.38 -5.90 -16.51
N ASN A 129 6.11 -6.21 -17.77
CA ASN A 129 6.90 -5.70 -18.89
C ASN A 129 6.79 -4.17 -19.03
N SER A 130 5.64 -3.60 -18.67
CA SER A 130 5.44 -2.16 -18.73
C SER A 130 6.17 -1.38 -17.62
N PHE A 131 6.68 -2.06 -16.59
CA PHE A 131 7.36 -1.42 -15.45
C PHE A 131 8.75 -0.86 -15.77
N ASN A 132 9.51 -1.47 -16.65
CA ASN A 132 10.92 -1.11 -16.89
C ASN A 132 11.17 0.38 -17.20
N PRO A 133 10.32 1.08 -17.97
CA PRO A 133 10.52 2.49 -18.30
C PRO A 133 10.43 3.43 -17.09
N HIS A 134 9.69 3.04 -16.05
CA HIS A 134 9.40 3.90 -14.89
C HIS A 134 10.30 3.65 -13.67
N LYS A 135 11.15 2.64 -13.74
CA LYS A 135 11.99 2.23 -12.60
C LYS A 135 12.90 3.34 -12.11
N GLU A 136 13.56 4.02 -13.02
CA GLU A 136 14.53 5.09 -12.68
C GLU A 136 13.81 6.33 -12.15
N GLU A 137 12.70 6.69 -12.75
CA GLU A 137 11.88 7.82 -12.31
C GLU A 137 11.37 7.63 -10.88
N THR A 138 10.82 6.45 -10.58
CA THR A 138 10.33 6.12 -9.22
C THR A 138 11.43 6.21 -8.18
N LEU A 139 12.64 5.69 -8.48
CA LEU A 139 13.76 5.78 -7.56
C LEU A 139 14.21 7.23 -7.34
N GLY A 140 14.29 8.03 -8.39
CA GLY A 140 14.64 9.45 -8.31
C GLY A 140 13.63 10.24 -7.45
N LEU A 141 12.34 9.96 -7.57
CA LEU A 141 11.31 10.55 -6.71
C LEU A 141 11.54 10.20 -5.24
N LEU A 142 11.82 8.93 -4.94
CA LEU A 142 12.08 8.50 -3.56
C LEU A 142 13.38 9.09 -2.98
N GLU A 143 14.44 9.21 -3.79
CA GLU A 143 15.69 9.84 -3.38
C GLU A 143 15.51 11.32 -3.03
N ASN A 144 14.72 12.04 -3.80
CA ASN A 144 14.46 13.45 -3.57
C ASN A 144 13.72 13.73 -2.25
N LEU A 145 12.99 12.77 -1.69
CA LEU A 145 12.32 12.92 -0.38
C LEU A 145 13.29 13.19 0.77
N ARG A 146 14.56 12.76 0.66
CA ARG A 146 15.59 13.04 1.67
C ARG A 146 16.05 14.50 1.66
N ASN A 147 15.93 15.16 0.51
CA ASN A 147 16.44 16.53 0.33
C ASN A 147 15.47 17.59 0.85
N THR A 148 14.27 17.19 1.30
CA THR A 148 13.25 18.11 1.82
C THR A 148 13.10 17.89 3.32
N GLU A 149 13.60 18.84 4.10
CA GLU A 149 13.55 18.82 5.56
C GLU A 149 12.17 19.22 6.08
N ILE A 150 11.80 18.66 7.22
CA ILE A 150 10.55 18.93 7.94
C ILE A 150 10.92 19.25 9.39
N SER A 151 10.71 20.50 9.79
CA SER A 151 10.90 20.90 11.18
C SER A 151 9.87 20.22 12.10
N GLU A 152 10.17 20.16 13.41
CA GLU A 152 9.24 19.61 14.39
C GLU A 152 7.91 20.35 14.40
N GLU A 153 7.93 21.68 14.28
CA GLU A 153 6.71 22.51 14.21
C GLU A 153 5.87 22.09 13.01
N LEU A 154 6.49 21.91 11.84
CA LEU A 154 5.81 21.52 10.62
C LEU A 154 5.26 20.08 10.71
N PHE A 155 6.02 19.15 11.30
CA PHE A 155 5.53 17.81 11.57
C PHE A 155 4.30 17.83 12.47
N CYS A 156 4.31 18.62 13.55
CA CYS A 156 3.17 18.78 14.44
C CYS A 156 1.94 19.37 13.71
N LYS A 157 2.15 20.34 12.81
CA LYS A 157 1.07 20.87 11.96
C LYS A 157 0.48 19.79 11.07
N ILE A 158 1.30 19.03 10.35
CA ILE A 158 0.85 17.94 9.48
C ILE A 158 0.02 16.93 10.29
N ILE A 159 0.50 16.49 11.44
CA ILE A 159 -0.23 15.56 12.32
C ILE A 159 -1.56 16.16 12.80
N GLY A 160 -1.55 17.41 13.25
CA GLY A 160 -2.75 18.13 13.67
C GLY A 160 -3.78 18.25 12.54
N ARG A 161 -3.33 18.57 11.32
CA ARG A 161 -4.20 18.66 10.13
C ARG A 161 -4.74 17.29 9.71
N LEU A 162 -3.94 16.22 9.77
CA LEU A 162 -4.43 14.86 9.55
C LEU A 162 -5.55 14.46 10.50
N ARG A 163 -5.45 14.89 11.77
CA ARG A 163 -6.52 14.69 12.76
C ARG A 163 -7.74 15.55 12.43
N LEU A 164 -7.54 16.82 12.16
CA LEU A 164 -8.61 17.77 11.83
C LEU A 164 -9.38 17.32 10.58
N TYR A 165 -8.68 16.84 9.54
CA TYR A 165 -9.29 16.38 8.31
C TYR A 165 -10.42 15.36 8.55
N GLN A 166 -10.27 14.46 9.52
CA GLN A 166 -11.25 13.40 9.81
C GLN A 166 -12.59 13.95 10.34
N PHE A 167 -12.59 15.19 10.87
CA PHE A 167 -13.76 15.85 11.43
C PHE A 167 -14.34 16.95 10.53
N LEU A 168 -13.72 17.21 9.40
CA LEU A 168 -14.25 18.15 8.42
C LEU A 168 -15.55 17.63 7.80
N PRO A 169 -16.47 18.52 7.39
CA PRO A 169 -17.60 18.14 6.56
C PRO A 169 -17.15 17.44 5.27
N VAL A 170 -17.91 16.45 4.82
CA VAL A 170 -17.58 15.68 3.61
C VAL A 170 -17.38 16.56 2.37
N SER A 171 -18.11 17.69 2.28
CA SER A 171 -17.96 18.68 1.21
C SER A 171 -16.58 19.34 1.20
N GLU A 172 -15.99 19.57 2.36
CA GLU A 172 -14.64 20.15 2.50
C GLU A 172 -13.57 19.08 2.24
N GLN A 173 -13.74 17.87 2.82
CA GLN A 173 -12.82 16.77 2.60
C GLN A 173 -12.61 16.44 1.11
N ARG A 174 -13.65 16.56 0.28
CA ARG A 174 -13.58 16.25 -1.16
C ARG A 174 -12.67 17.20 -1.94
N ASN A 175 -12.40 18.38 -1.41
CA ASN A 175 -11.57 19.40 -2.04
C ASN A 175 -10.11 19.36 -1.57
N LEU A 176 -9.78 18.44 -0.69
CA LEU A 176 -8.45 18.31 -0.11
C LEU A 176 -7.85 16.94 -0.43
N PRO A 177 -6.54 16.86 -0.67
CA PRO A 177 -5.85 15.59 -0.75
C PRO A 177 -5.97 14.86 0.59
N SER A 178 -6.10 13.54 0.55
CA SER A 178 -6.32 12.76 1.76
C SER A 178 -5.24 11.71 1.98
N LEU A 179 -4.89 11.51 3.25
CA LEU A 179 -4.22 10.31 3.70
C LEU A 179 -5.26 9.40 4.37
N ASN A 180 -5.53 8.25 3.74
CA ASN A 180 -6.60 7.33 4.14
C ASN A 180 -6.24 6.50 5.38
N ILE A 181 -6.01 7.18 6.50
CA ILE A 181 -5.66 6.58 7.78
C ILE A 181 -6.62 7.04 8.89
N GLY A 182 -6.84 6.16 9.87
CA GLY A 182 -7.63 6.48 11.07
C GLY A 182 -6.74 6.96 12.22
N ASP A 183 -7.37 7.30 13.33
CA ASP A 183 -6.73 7.81 14.54
C ASP A 183 -5.57 6.95 15.05
N GLN A 184 -5.74 5.64 15.07
CA GLN A 184 -4.69 4.73 15.51
C GLN A 184 -3.44 4.81 14.62
N ALA A 185 -3.63 5.00 13.32
CA ALA A 185 -2.54 5.15 12.37
C ALA A 185 -1.82 6.50 12.54
N VAL A 186 -2.56 7.59 12.78
CA VAL A 186 -1.94 8.89 13.11
C VAL A 186 -1.11 8.80 14.40
N ASN A 187 -1.63 8.12 15.42
CA ASN A 187 -0.87 7.87 16.65
C ASN A 187 0.38 7.02 16.40
N ALA A 188 0.31 6.02 15.50
CA ALA A 188 1.47 5.23 15.09
C ALA A 188 2.54 6.06 14.37
N MET A 189 2.14 7.05 13.56
CA MET A 189 3.08 8.01 12.94
C MET A 189 3.83 8.82 14.01
N VAL A 190 3.12 9.35 15.02
CA VAL A 190 3.73 10.08 16.13
C VAL A 190 4.68 9.18 16.93
N LYS A 191 4.26 7.94 17.22
CA LYS A 191 5.13 6.97 17.88
C LYS A 191 6.38 6.67 17.04
N GLY A 192 6.23 6.56 15.72
CA GLY A 192 7.34 6.39 14.79
C GLY A 192 8.34 7.55 14.86
N TYR A 193 7.85 8.78 14.87
CA TYR A 193 8.66 9.98 15.04
C TYR A 193 9.49 9.94 16.35
N VAL A 194 8.85 9.60 17.47
CA VAL A 194 9.50 9.65 18.80
C VAL A 194 10.45 8.48 19.03
N SER A 195 10.11 7.27 18.58
CA SER A 195 10.77 6.06 19.09
C SER A 195 11.18 5.03 18.05
N ASN A 196 11.04 5.31 16.72
CA ASN A 196 11.48 4.36 15.72
C ASN A 196 13.02 4.29 15.70
N PRO A 197 13.65 3.11 15.88
CA PRO A 197 15.10 2.99 15.95
C PRO A 197 15.83 3.34 14.65
N ASN A 198 15.15 3.24 13.51
CA ASN A 198 15.76 3.45 12.18
C ASN A 198 15.45 4.84 11.60
N PHE A 199 14.28 5.39 11.89
CA PHE A 199 13.75 6.60 11.25
C PHE A 199 13.27 7.67 12.24
N GLY A 200 13.23 7.37 13.56
CA GLY A 200 12.81 8.34 14.57
C GLY A 200 13.70 9.58 14.57
N LYS A 201 13.18 10.67 15.09
CA LYS A 201 13.93 11.92 15.27
C LYS A 201 15.13 11.67 16.13
N LYS A 202 16.29 12.18 15.71
CA LYS A 202 17.51 12.22 16.49
C LYS A 202 17.73 13.63 17.02
N GLU A 203 18.42 13.72 18.14
CA GLU A 203 18.76 15.00 18.75
C GLU A 203 19.65 15.84 17.81
N GLY A 204 19.24 17.08 17.56
CA GLY A 204 19.97 18.00 16.68
C GLY A 204 19.76 17.76 15.18
N GLU A 205 18.95 16.78 14.76
CA GLU A 205 18.65 16.54 13.36
C GLU A 205 17.17 16.87 13.06
N GLU A 206 16.90 17.52 11.93
CA GLU A 206 15.54 17.61 11.39
C GLU A 206 15.18 16.31 10.68
N ILE A 207 13.89 15.99 10.66
CA ILE A 207 13.41 14.87 9.83
C ILE A 207 13.22 15.33 8.39
N THR A 208 13.07 14.37 7.48
CA THR A 208 12.84 14.65 6.06
C THR A 208 11.52 14.06 5.58
N CYS A 209 11.08 14.41 4.38
CA CYS A 209 9.94 13.76 3.73
C CYS A 209 10.13 12.24 3.63
N TRP A 210 11.38 11.74 3.52
CA TRP A 210 11.66 10.31 3.58
C TRP A 210 11.26 9.69 4.93
N ASN A 211 11.59 10.36 6.04
CA ASN A 211 11.18 9.91 7.38
C ASN A 211 9.65 9.92 7.52
N LEU A 212 8.99 10.99 7.05
CA LEU A 212 7.53 11.08 7.06
C LEU A 212 6.87 9.92 6.29
N LEU A 213 7.42 9.54 5.12
CA LEU A 213 6.97 8.38 4.37
C LEU A 213 7.11 7.08 5.17
N GLN A 214 8.22 6.90 5.90
CA GLN A 214 8.41 5.72 6.72
C GLN A 214 7.41 5.65 7.88
N TYR A 215 7.08 6.78 8.50
CA TYR A 215 6.05 6.83 9.55
C TYR A 215 4.65 6.49 9.00
N ALA A 216 4.30 7.03 7.85
CA ALA A 216 3.02 6.75 7.20
C ALA A 216 2.91 5.27 6.78
N ASN A 217 3.96 4.70 6.20
CA ASN A 217 4.00 3.28 5.81
C ASN A 217 3.92 2.34 7.02
N GLU A 218 4.62 2.68 8.12
CA GLU A 218 4.52 1.92 9.38
C GLU A 218 3.09 1.92 9.93
N ALA A 219 2.44 3.07 9.87
CA ALA A 219 1.07 3.25 10.36
C ALA A 219 0.04 2.40 9.61
N VAL A 220 0.27 2.10 8.33
CA VAL A 220 -0.66 1.31 7.51
C VAL A 220 -0.37 -0.20 7.49
N LYS A 221 0.70 -0.67 8.15
CA LYS A 221 1.03 -2.10 8.25
C LYS A 221 -0.08 -2.95 8.88
N SER A 222 -0.85 -2.37 9.79
CA SER A 222 -2.01 -3.02 10.43
C SER A 222 -3.29 -2.97 9.60
N ALA A 223 -3.25 -2.39 8.41
CA ALA A 223 -4.42 -2.31 7.53
C ALA A 223 -4.89 -3.71 7.10
N TYR A 224 -6.17 -3.81 6.81
CA TYR A 224 -6.72 -5.02 6.21
C TYR A 224 -5.97 -5.39 4.94
N ILE A 225 -5.77 -6.69 4.72
CA ILE A 225 -4.95 -7.26 3.65
C ILE A 225 -5.36 -6.72 2.27
N ASP A 226 -6.66 -6.60 2.00
CA ASP A 226 -7.22 -6.11 0.74
C ASP A 226 -7.06 -4.60 0.51
N ARG A 227 -6.80 -3.83 1.58
CA ARG A 227 -6.59 -2.37 1.50
C ARG A 227 -5.15 -1.93 1.71
N TRP A 228 -4.31 -2.84 2.12
CA TRP A 228 -2.92 -2.53 2.46
C TRP A 228 -2.15 -1.88 1.30
N LEU A 229 -2.31 -2.40 0.08
CA LEU A 229 -1.67 -1.84 -1.12
C LEU A 229 -2.11 -0.41 -1.42
N GLU A 230 -3.42 -0.19 -1.48
CA GLU A 230 -3.98 1.15 -1.75
C GLU A 230 -3.53 2.17 -0.70
N ARG A 231 -3.43 1.75 0.56
CA ARG A 231 -2.96 2.63 1.63
C ARG A 231 -1.48 2.94 1.53
N ASN A 232 -0.64 1.96 1.19
CA ASN A 232 0.79 2.22 0.94
C ASN A 232 1.00 3.18 -0.22
N GLN A 233 0.28 3.00 -1.32
CA GLN A 233 0.31 3.90 -2.44
C GLN A 233 -0.11 5.31 -2.03
N ASN A 234 -1.25 5.45 -1.36
CA ASN A 234 -1.73 6.72 -0.84
C ASN A 234 -0.74 7.40 0.12
N CYS A 235 0.00 6.64 0.95
CA CYS A 235 1.07 7.21 1.78
C CYS A 235 2.17 7.84 0.93
N THR A 236 2.60 7.19 -0.13
CA THR A 236 3.65 7.70 -1.01
C THR A 236 3.16 8.96 -1.73
N ASP A 237 1.96 8.92 -2.31
CA ASP A 237 1.37 10.06 -3.02
C ASP A 237 1.18 11.26 -2.09
N PHE A 238 0.71 11.02 -0.88
CA PHE A 238 0.53 12.08 0.13
C PHE A 238 1.87 12.75 0.46
N VAL A 239 2.92 11.99 0.70
CA VAL A 239 4.24 12.55 1.06
C VAL A 239 4.89 13.26 -0.13
N LEU A 240 4.74 12.75 -1.35
CA LEU A 240 5.20 13.44 -2.56
C LEU A 240 4.44 14.76 -2.76
N GLY A 241 3.14 14.80 -2.47
CA GLY A 241 2.36 16.03 -2.49
C GLY A 241 2.82 17.04 -1.45
N ILE A 242 3.08 16.62 -0.21
CA ILE A 242 3.68 17.46 0.83
C ILE A 242 5.03 18.03 0.37
N GLN A 243 5.89 17.20 -0.22
CA GLN A 243 7.18 17.64 -0.76
C GLN A 243 7.03 18.72 -1.84
N LYS A 244 6.11 18.50 -2.80
CA LYS A 244 5.83 19.48 -3.86
C LYS A 244 5.36 20.81 -3.26
N ALA A 245 4.47 20.76 -2.27
CA ALA A 245 3.97 21.96 -1.60
C ALA A 245 5.06 22.70 -0.86
N LEU A 246 5.96 22.01 -0.15
CA LEU A 246 7.13 22.61 0.52
C LEU A 246 8.09 23.29 -0.48
N ASN A 247 8.19 22.75 -1.67
CA ASN A 247 9.00 23.31 -2.76
C ASN A 247 8.27 24.41 -3.57
N GLY A 248 7.08 24.86 -3.14
CA GLY A 248 6.30 25.90 -3.81
C GLY A 248 5.53 25.45 -5.05
N ASN A 249 5.40 24.15 -5.28
CA ASN A 249 4.77 23.54 -6.45
C ASN A 249 3.45 22.80 -6.10
N ASP A 250 2.65 23.36 -5.21
CA ASP A 250 1.37 22.76 -4.82
C ASP A 250 0.28 23.05 -5.87
N THR A 251 -0.14 22.01 -6.59
CA THR A 251 -1.25 22.05 -7.55
C THR A 251 -2.49 21.32 -7.06
N GLU A 252 -2.41 20.64 -5.91
CA GLU A 252 -3.44 19.71 -5.43
C GLU A 252 -4.03 20.09 -4.06
N GLY A 253 -3.54 21.18 -3.44
CA GLY A 253 -4.05 21.67 -2.16
C GLY A 253 -3.37 21.10 -0.91
N TYR A 254 -2.17 20.55 -1.03
CA TYR A 254 -1.38 20.05 0.10
C TYR A 254 -0.91 21.15 1.06
N ASN A 255 -0.87 22.42 0.62
CA ASN A 255 -0.58 23.57 1.47
C ASN A 255 -1.53 23.68 2.69
N TRP A 256 -2.73 23.09 2.59
CA TRP A 256 -3.64 23.01 3.72
C TRP A 256 -3.05 22.26 4.92
N TYR A 257 -2.18 21.27 4.67
CA TYR A 257 -1.50 20.51 5.74
C TYR A 257 -0.32 21.27 6.34
N LEU A 258 0.16 22.32 5.68
CA LEU A 258 1.33 23.10 6.07
C LEU A 258 0.96 24.43 6.76
N SER A 259 -0.31 24.81 6.66
CA SER A 259 -0.83 26.09 7.17
C SER A 259 -1.30 26.07 8.62
#